data_409df8c678bf9841bde6baefb24b5691
#
_entry.id   409df8c678bf9841bde6baefb24b5691
#
_cell.length_a   1.000
_cell.length_b   1.000
_cell.length_c   1.000
_cell.angle_alpha   90.00
_cell.angle_beta   90.00
_cell.angle_gamma   90.00
#
_symmetry.space_group_name_H-M   'P 1'
#
loop_
_entity.id
_entity.type
_entity.pdbx_description
1 polymer ?
#
loop_
_entity_poly.entity_id
_entity_poly.type
_entity_poly.pdbx_seq_one_letter_code
_entity_poly.pdbx_strand_id
1 'polypeptide(L)'
;IDFARAGQITPQMKEVAEREHRDPEYIRERVADGRIAIPANIVHIKKGMRAFGVGEGLSTKVNVNLGISGDKADAAEEWKKVKIAEDFGADAIMDLSNSGKTRQFRQQLIDETPLMVGTVPMYDAIGYMEKPLVKLTKDDLFEVVRAHAEDGVDFMTIHCGINKSVTKTFKETGRLMLSLIHISEPTRRVVI
;
A
#
# COMPACT_ATOMS: atom_id res chain seq x y z
N ILE A 1 -13.40 10.59 -5.73
CA ILE A 1 -14.57 10.09 -6.47
C ILE A 1 -15.68 11.17 -6.58
N ASP A 2 -15.94 11.95 -5.52
CA ASP A 2 -17.03 12.93 -5.51
C ASP A 2 -16.82 14.04 -6.55
N PHE A 3 -15.62 14.58 -6.68
CA PHE A 3 -15.27 15.53 -7.74
C PHE A 3 -15.52 14.94 -9.13
N ALA A 4 -15.10 13.69 -9.35
CA ALA A 4 -15.29 13.00 -10.63
C ALA A 4 -16.79 12.83 -10.97
N ARG A 5 -17.60 12.43 -10.00
CA ARG A 5 -19.05 12.31 -10.14
C ARG A 5 -19.75 13.65 -10.36
N ALA A 6 -19.18 14.72 -9.82
CA ALA A 6 -19.64 16.09 -10.06
C ALA A 6 -19.15 16.67 -11.41
N GLY A 7 -18.52 15.86 -12.27
CA GLY A 7 -18.01 16.30 -13.57
C GLY A 7 -16.71 17.11 -13.49
N GLN A 8 -16.02 17.11 -12.35
CA GLN A 8 -14.80 17.90 -12.16
C GLN A 8 -13.56 17.07 -12.36
N ILE A 9 -12.64 17.57 -13.19
CA ILE A 9 -11.30 16.96 -13.39
C ILE A 9 -10.33 17.63 -12.42
N THR A 10 -9.80 16.82 -11.48
CA THR A 10 -8.81 17.31 -10.50
C THR A 10 -7.40 17.38 -11.10
N PRO A 11 -6.46 18.12 -10.48
CA PRO A 11 -5.06 18.12 -10.90
C PRO A 11 -4.46 16.72 -10.97
N GLN A 12 -4.78 15.83 -10.02
CA GLN A 12 -4.30 14.45 -10.00
C GLN A 12 -4.84 13.63 -11.18
N MET A 13 -6.10 13.84 -11.58
CA MET A 13 -6.66 13.19 -12.77
C MET A 13 -5.95 13.64 -14.05
N LYS A 14 -5.59 14.92 -14.15
CA LYS A 14 -4.83 15.45 -15.29
C LYS A 14 -3.43 14.86 -15.34
N GLU A 15 -2.74 14.79 -14.22
CA GLU A 15 -1.39 14.19 -14.13
C GLU A 15 -1.41 12.71 -14.51
N VAL A 16 -2.39 11.94 -14.04
CA VAL A 16 -2.58 10.54 -14.44
C VAL A 16 -2.86 10.44 -15.94
N ALA A 17 -3.71 11.30 -16.49
CA ALA A 17 -4.05 11.31 -17.92
C ALA A 17 -2.82 11.56 -18.79
N GLU A 18 -1.99 12.53 -18.43
CA GLU A 18 -0.74 12.85 -19.11
C GLU A 18 0.23 11.65 -19.09
N ARG A 19 0.44 11.07 -17.93
CA ARG A 19 1.34 9.93 -17.70
C ARG A 19 0.91 8.67 -18.46
N GLU A 20 -0.39 8.42 -18.52
CA GLU A 20 -0.98 7.25 -19.17
C GLU A 20 -1.32 7.49 -20.65
N HIS A 21 -1.04 8.68 -21.18
CA HIS A 21 -1.40 9.09 -22.55
C HIS A 21 -2.90 8.87 -22.84
N ARG A 22 -3.75 9.30 -21.89
CA ARG A 22 -5.22 9.20 -21.94
C ARG A 22 -5.86 10.58 -21.90
N ASP A 23 -7.10 10.66 -22.37
CA ASP A 23 -7.92 11.87 -22.20
C ASP A 23 -8.23 12.09 -20.71
N PRO A 24 -8.10 13.29 -20.15
CA PRO A 24 -8.50 13.60 -18.78
C PRO A 24 -9.94 13.27 -18.46
N GLU A 25 -10.84 13.40 -19.45
CA GLU A 25 -12.27 13.04 -19.28
C GLU A 25 -12.43 11.51 -19.14
N TYR A 26 -11.68 10.72 -19.91
CA TYR A 26 -11.64 9.27 -19.73
C TYR A 26 -11.27 8.89 -18.30
N ILE A 27 -10.21 9.51 -17.75
CA ILE A 27 -9.79 9.27 -16.36
C ILE A 27 -10.90 9.65 -15.38
N ARG A 28 -11.51 10.84 -15.57
CA ARG A 28 -12.62 11.31 -14.73
C ARG A 28 -13.78 10.31 -14.70
N GLU A 29 -14.23 9.86 -15.88
CA GLU A 29 -15.34 8.91 -16.00
C GLU A 29 -15.01 7.58 -15.28
N ARG A 30 -13.83 7.02 -15.49
CA ARG A 30 -13.42 5.76 -14.85
C ARG A 30 -13.23 5.89 -13.34
N VAL A 31 -12.82 7.06 -12.86
CA VAL A 31 -12.79 7.35 -11.42
C VAL A 31 -14.21 7.48 -10.86
N ALA A 32 -15.12 8.14 -11.58
CA ALA A 32 -16.53 8.27 -11.18
C ALA A 32 -17.23 6.91 -11.06
N ASP A 33 -16.92 5.98 -11.99
CA ASP A 33 -17.45 4.62 -12.04
C ASP A 33 -16.75 3.67 -11.04
N GLY A 34 -15.68 4.11 -10.38
CA GLY A 34 -14.89 3.28 -9.46
C GLY A 34 -13.98 2.25 -10.15
N ARG A 35 -13.70 2.42 -11.45
CA ARG A 35 -12.82 1.53 -12.25
C ARG A 35 -11.36 1.95 -12.27
N ILE A 36 -11.07 3.20 -11.89
CA ILE A 36 -9.74 3.72 -11.64
C ILE A 36 -9.71 4.32 -10.23
N ALA A 37 -8.68 3.95 -9.47
CA ALA A 37 -8.31 4.61 -8.22
C ALA A 37 -7.04 5.45 -8.44
N ILE A 38 -6.98 6.58 -7.76
CA ILE A 38 -5.76 7.41 -7.67
C ILE A 38 -5.38 7.46 -6.19
N PRO A 39 -4.53 6.53 -5.73
CA PRO A 39 -4.06 6.53 -4.35
C PRO A 39 -3.16 7.74 -4.12
N ALA A 40 -3.64 8.70 -3.35
CA ALA A 40 -2.92 9.95 -3.14
C ALA A 40 -3.41 10.62 -1.85
N ASN A 41 -2.60 10.54 -0.81
CA ASN A 41 -2.89 11.19 0.46
C ASN A 41 -2.58 12.69 0.35
N ILE A 42 -3.46 13.53 0.89
CA ILE A 42 -3.31 14.99 0.85
C ILE A 42 -2.03 15.47 1.55
N VAL A 43 -1.53 14.75 2.54
CA VAL A 43 -0.26 15.05 3.22
C VAL A 43 0.89 14.80 2.26
N HIS A 44 0.91 13.64 1.60
CA HIS A 44 1.97 13.24 0.68
C HIS A 44 1.97 14.09 -0.61
N ILE A 45 0.80 14.43 -1.14
CA ILE A 45 0.68 15.36 -2.29
C ILE A 45 1.40 16.69 -1.99
N LYS A 46 1.23 17.24 -0.77
CA LYS A 46 1.90 18.49 -0.36
C LYS A 46 3.41 18.37 -0.24
N LYS A 47 3.94 17.14 -0.15
CA LYS A 47 5.38 16.82 -0.11
C LYS A 47 5.99 16.53 -1.48
N GLY A 48 5.19 16.57 -2.54
CA GLY A 48 5.67 16.38 -3.91
C GLY A 48 5.44 14.99 -4.49
N MET A 49 4.56 14.20 -3.89
CA MET A 49 4.11 12.94 -4.47
C MET A 49 3.57 13.14 -5.89
N ARG A 50 3.95 12.24 -6.78
CA ARG A 50 3.41 12.16 -8.15
C ARG A 50 2.14 11.30 -8.17
N ALA A 51 1.08 11.77 -8.85
CA ALA A 51 -0.16 11.02 -8.95
C ALA A 51 -0.03 9.85 -9.93
N PHE A 52 -0.44 8.67 -9.48
CA PHE A 52 -0.53 7.46 -10.30
C PHE A 52 -1.95 6.94 -10.29
N GLY A 53 -2.42 6.44 -11.42
CA GLY A 53 -3.70 5.76 -11.54
C GLY A 53 -3.54 4.25 -11.54
N VAL A 54 -4.43 3.55 -10.86
CA VAL A 54 -4.50 2.09 -10.85
C VAL A 54 -5.90 1.66 -11.30
N GLY A 55 -6.00 0.87 -12.35
CA GLY A 55 -7.30 0.39 -12.82
C GLY A 55 -7.40 0.16 -14.32
N GLU A 56 -8.64 0.14 -14.80
CA GLU A 56 -9.02 -0.23 -16.16
C GLU A 56 -8.37 0.66 -17.22
N GLY A 57 -7.70 0.03 -18.19
CA GLY A 57 -7.12 0.72 -19.35
C GLY A 57 -5.85 1.50 -19.09
N LEU A 58 -5.27 1.39 -17.89
CA LEU A 58 -3.99 1.97 -17.53
C LEU A 58 -2.86 0.95 -17.59
N SER A 59 -1.62 1.44 -17.64
CA SER A 59 -0.43 0.61 -17.58
C SER A 59 -0.34 -0.14 -16.23
N THR A 60 0.31 -1.31 -16.25
CA THR A 60 0.58 -2.08 -15.02
C THR A 60 1.57 -1.30 -14.13
N LYS A 61 1.24 -1.16 -12.86
CA LYS A 61 2.09 -0.47 -11.88
C LYS A 61 3.06 -1.43 -11.22
N VAL A 62 4.31 -1.00 -11.08
CA VAL A 62 5.36 -1.73 -10.38
C VAL A 62 5.39 -1.28 -8.93
N ASN A 63 5.11 -2.21 -8.01
CA ASN A 63 5.19 -1.99 -6.58
C ASN A 63 6.40 -2.71 -5.99
N VAL A 64 7.25 -2.00 -5.25
CA VAL A 64 8.46 -2.53 -4.62
C VAL A 64 8.21 -2.73 -3.14
N ASN A 65 8.38 -3.95 -2.66
CA ASN A 65 8.27 -4.29 -1.25
C ASN A 65 9.61 -4.09 -0.55
N LEU A 66 9.60 -3.38 0.57
CA LEU A 66 10.74 -3.18 1.46
C LEU A 66 10.25 -3.00 2.91
N GLY A 67 11.15 -2.83 3.86
CA GLY A 67 10.76 -2.58 5.24
C GLY A 67 11.74 -3.13 6.27
N ILE A 68 11.71 -2.51 7.43
CA ILE A 68 12.56 -2.85 8.57
C ILE A 68 11.98 -4.05 9.32
N SER A 69 12.79 -5.08 9.56
CA SER A 69 12.38 -6.29 10.30
C SER A 69 13.25 -6.49 11.54
N GLY A 70 12.78 -7.36 12.46
CA GLY A 70 13.53 -7.72 13.66
C GLY A 70 14.89 -8.36 13.38
N ASP A 71 15.02 -9.06 12.25
CA ASP A 71 16.27 -9.72 11.84
C ASP A 71 17.24 -8.75 11.17
N LYS A 72 16.74 -7.66 10.56
CA LYS A 72 17.54 -6.66 9.87
C LYS A 72 16.95 -5.27 10.05
N ALA A 73 17.33 -4.65 11.16
CA ALA A 73 16.83 -3.32 11.55
C ALA A 73 17.74 -2.20 11.04
N ASP A 74 18.03 -2.19 9.72
CA ASP A 74 18.88 -1.16 9.09
C ASP A 74 18.06 -0.28 8.15
N ALA A 75 17.59 0.85 8.66
CA ALA A 75 16.83 1.83 7.87
C ALA A 75 17.66 2.43 6.71
N ALA A 76 18.99 2.52 6.85
CA ALA A 76 19.84 3.07 5.80
C ALA A 76 19.95 2.10 4.61
N GLU A 77 19.99 0.80 4.85
CA GLU A 77 19.93 -0.20 3.79
C GLU A 77 18.58 -0.21 3.08
N GLU A 78 17.47 -0.11 3.84
CA GLU A 78 16.14 -0.01 3.24
C GLU A 78 16.01 1.26 2.41
N TRP A 79 16.62 2.37 2.84
CA TRP A 79 16.60 3.62 2.08
C TRP A 79 17.36 3.52 0.75
N LYS A 80 18.44 2.75 0.68
CA LYS A 80 19.11 2.47 -0.61
C LYS A 80 18.18 1.74 -1.57
N LYS A 81 17.35 0.81 -1.09
CA LYS A 81 16.34 0.13 -1.92
C LYS A 81 15.29 1.09 -2.45
N VAL A 82 14.88 2.09 -1.65
CA VAL A 82 13.98 3.16 -2.11
C VAL A 82 14.59 3.89 -3.31
N LYS A 83 15.84 4.31 -3.21
CA LYS A 83 16.53 5.02 -4.30
C LYS A 83 16.67 4.14 -5.55
N ILE A 84 17.00 2.88 -5.39
CA ILE A 84 17.03 1.92 -6.50
C ILE A 84 15.64 1.79 -7.15
N ALA A 85 14.56 1.69 -6.35
CA ALA A 85 13.20 1.62 -6.88
C ALA A 85 12.83 2.87 -7.70
N GLU A 86 13.19 4.06 -7.22
CA GLU A 86 12.99 5.31 -7.94
C GLU A 86 13.77 5.33 -9.28
N ASP A 87 15.04 4.97 -9.24
CA ASP A 87 15.93 4.95 -10.42
C ASP A 87 15.47 3.96 -11.50
N PHE A 88 14.88 2.84 -11.09
CA PHE A 88 14.32 1.82 -12.00
C PHE A 88 12.87 2.08 -12.38
N GLY A 89 12.29 3.20 -11.98
CA GLY A 89 10.96 3.63 -12.41
C GLY A 89 9.81 2.87 -11.77
N ALA A 90 9.94 2.48 -10.51
CA ALA A 90 8.81 1.96 -9.74
C ALA A 90 7.71 3.03 -9.62
N ASP A 91 6.47 2.57 -9.47
CA ASP A 91 5.29 3.44 -9.29
C ASP A 91 4.91 3.56 -7.80
N ALA A 92 5.20 2.52 -7.04
CA ALA A 92 4.82 2.43 -5.63
C ALA A 92 5.87 1.70 -4.78
N ILE A 93 5.87 2.04 -3.50
CA ILE A 93 6.62 1.34 -2.45
C ILE A 93 5.61 0.83 -1.43
N MET A 94 5.75 -0.44 -1.06
CA MET A 94 5.04 -1.04 0.07
C MET A 94 5.99 -1.19 1.24
N ASP A 95 5.79 -0.40 2.28
CA ASP A 95 6.51 -0.54 3.55
C ASP A 95 5.90 -1.66 4.39
N LEU A 96 6.64 -2.75 4.52
CA LEU A 96 6.28 -3.94 5.28
C LEU A 96 6.96 -3.98 6.65
N SER A 97 7.42 -2.84 7.16
CA SER A 97 8.10 -2.74 8.46
C SER A 97 7.24 -3.31 9.58
N ASN A 98 7.86 -4.13 10.42
CA ASN A 98 7.20 -4.82 11.54
C ASN A 98 7.96 -4.71 12.85
N SER A 99 9.07 -3.98 12.88
CA SER A 99 9.95 -3.88 14.04
C SER A 99 10.71 -2.56 14.05
N GLY A 100 11.09 -2.12 15.23
CA GLY A 100 11.91 -0.92 15.42
C GLY A 100 11.13 0.39 15.26
N LYS A 101 11.77 1.38 14.66
CA LYS A 101 11.21 2.73 14.47
C LYS A 101 10.40 2.84 13.17
N THR A 102 9.39 1.99 13.00
CA THR A 102 8.56 1.89 11.79
C THR A 102 7.94 3.23 11.41
N ARG A 103 7.36 3.97 12.35
CA ARG A 103 6.75 5.27 12.10
C ARG A 103 7.76 6.30 11.56
N GLN A 104 8.98 6.32 12.11
CA GLN A 104 10.01 7.25 11.65
C GLN A 104 10.41 6.96 10.20
N PHE A 105 10.57 5.68 9.85
CA PHE A 105 10.88 5.28 8.48
C PHE A 105 9.73 5.60 7.52
N ARG A 106 8.49 5.31 7.92
CA ARG A 106 7.28 5.67 7.15
C ARG A 106 7.19 7.17 6.88
N GLN A 107 7.42 8.01 7.92
CA GLN A 107 7.42 9.46 7.75
C GLN A 107 8.52 9.93 6.79
N GLN A 108 9.70 9.33 6.85
CA GLN A 108 10.78 9.61 5.91
C GLN A 108 10.38 9.25 4.48
N LEU A 109 9.71 8.11 4.25
CA LEU A 109 9.16 7.76 2.94
C LEU A 109 8.21 8.84 2.43
N ILE A 110 7.25 9.26 3.24
CA ILE A 110 6.28 10.30 2.87
C ILE A 110 6.94 11.66 2.60
N ASP A 111 8.02 11.98 3.29
CA ASP A 111 8.70 13.26 3.14
C ASP A 111 9.64 13.33 1.92
N GLU A 112 10.19 12.19 1.49
CA GLU A 112 11.33 12.18 0.57
C GLU A 112 11.09 11.43 -0.75
N THR A 113 10.11 10.49 -0.84
CA THR A 113 9.84 9.78 -2.10
C THR A 113 8.66 10.38 -2.86
N PRO A 114 8.74 10.52 -4.19
CA PRO A 114 7.60 10.94 -5.00
C PRO A 114 6.68 9.77 -5.40
N LEU A 115 6.99 8.53 -5.01
CA LEU A 115 6.22 7.34 -5.35
C LEU A 115 5.02 7.17 -4.42
N MET A 116 4.00 6.42 -4.85
CA MET A 116 2.92 6.02 -3.95
C MET A 116 3.49 5.20 -2.79
N VAL A 117 3.10 5.51 -1.56
CA VAL A 117 3.52 4.75 -0.36
C VAL A 117 2.35 3.96 0.18
N GLY A 118 2.51 2.64 0.19
CA GLY A 118 1.59 1.71 0.81
C GLY A 118 2.14 1.12 2.11
N THR A 119 1.26 0.68 2.98
CA THR A 119 1.64 0.01 4.24
C THR A 119 0.72 -1.15 4.58
N VAL A 120 1.14 -1.96 5.55
CA VAL A 120 0.35 -3.05 6.13
C VAL A 120 0.17 -2.79 7.63
N PRO A 121 -0.87 -2.05 8.06
CA PRO A 121 -1.05 -1.66 9.46
C PRO A 121 -1.03 -2.83 10.45
N MET A 122 -1.47 -4.02 10.03
CA MET A 122 -1.45 -5.21 10.87
C MET A 122 -0.03 -5.62 11.29
N TYR A 123 0.98 -5.40 10.44
CA TYR A 123 2.38 -5.73 10.75
C TYR A 123 2.96 -4.77 11.77
N ASP A 124 2.58 -3.51 11.71
CA ASP A 124 3.02 -2.47 12.64
C ASP A 124 2.26 -2.50 13.99
N ALA A 125 1.03 -3.03 14.01
CA ALA A 125 0.13 -2.94 15.15
C ALA A 125 0.73 -3.47 16.46
N ILE A 126 1.52 -4.53 16.41
CA ILE A 126 2.14 -5.14 17.61
C ILE A 126 3.16 -4.18 18.22
N GLY A 127 4.02 -3.61 17.38
CA GLY A 127 5.05 -2.65 17.79
C GLY A 127 4.46 -1.30 18.19
N TYR A 128 3.50 -0.80 17.42
CA TYR A 128 2.85 0.49 17.66
C TYR A 128 2.06 0.52 18.98
N MET A 129 1.29 -0.54 19.24
CA MET A 129 0.46 -0.64 20.46
C MET A 129 1.20 -1.21 21.66
N GLU A 130 2.43 -1.70 21.46
CA GLU A 130 3.22 -2.39 22.50
C GLU A 130 2.43 -3.51 23.23
N LYS A 131 1.55 -4.18 22.47
CA LYS A 131 0.66 -5.25 22.95
C LYS A 131 0.90 -6.56 22.19
N PRO A 132 0.85 -7.73 22.83
CA PRO A 132 0.81 -9.00 22.13
C PRO A 132 -0.40 -9.08 21.19
N LEU A 133 -0.25 -9.70 20.01
CA LEU A 133 -1.29 -9.84 19.00
C LEU A 133 -2.63 -10.33 19.58
N VAL A 134 -2.59 -11.30 20.50
CA VAL A 134 -3.78 -11.88 21.15
C VAL A 134 -4.55 -10.92 22.05
N LYS A 135 -3.94 -9.79 22.41
CA LYS A 135 -4.55 -8.74 23.24
C LYS A 135 -4.98 -7.51 22.42
N LEU A 136 -4.69 -7.47 21.13
CA LEU A 136 -5.15 -6.38 20.27
C LEU A 136 -6.67 -6.45 20.12
N THR A 137 -7.30 -5.31 20.27
CA THR A 137 -8.73 -5.11 20.04
C THR A 137 -8.97 -4.55 18.65
N LYS A 138 -10.24 -4.54 18.21
CA LYS A 138 -10.62 -3.87 16.97
C LYS A 138 -10.28 -2.37 17.01
N ASP A 139 -10.45 -1.73 18.17
CA ASP A 139 -10.21 -0.28 18.30
C ASP A 139 -8.72 0.04 18.23
N ASP A 140 -7.84 -0.81 18.79
CA ASP A 140 -6.40 -0.73 18.60
C ASP A 140 -6.02 -0.79 17.11
N LEU A 141 -6.62 -1.73 16.34
CA LEU A 141 -6.35 -1.84 14.91
C LEU A 141 -6.84 -0.63 14.10
N PHE A 142 -8.00 -0.07 14.44
CA PHE A 142 -8.48 1.16 13.82
C PHE A 142 -7.60 2.36 14.16
N GLU A 143 -7.05 2.42 15.37
CA GLU A 143 -6.10 3.47 15.75
C GLU A 143 -4.83 3.41 14.91
N VAL A 144 -4.25 2.23 14.70
CA VAL A 144 -3.08 2.05 13.83
C VAL A 144 -3.38 2.46 12.40
N VAL A 145 -4.52 2.05 11.82
CA VAL A 145 -4.94 2.45 10.48
C VAL A 145 -5.06 3.97 10.37
N ARG A 146 -5.67 4.60 11.38
CA ARG A 146 -5.80 6.07 11.43
C ARG A 146 -4.44 6.75 11.49
N ALA A 147 -3.53 6.27 12.35
CA ALA A 147 -2.17 6.82 12.46
C ALA A 147 -1.42 6.75 11.13
N HIS A 148 -1.51 5.64 10.39
CA HIS A 148 -0.90 5.53 9.07
C HIS A 148 -1.51 6.51 8.06
N ALA A 149 -2.84 6.70 8.08
CA ALA A 149 -3.52 7.65 7.21
C ALA A 149 -3.12 9.11 7.53
N GLU A 150 -3.01 9.45 8.81
CA GLU A 150 -2.59 10.77 9.28
C GLU A 150 -1.11 11.06 8.98
N ASP A 151 -0.25 10.03 9.02
CA ASP A 151 1.15 10.14 8.63
C ASP A 151 1.33 10.38 7.11
N GLY A 152 0.29 10.16 6.29
CA GLY A 152 0.31 10.48 4.85
C GLY A 152 0.35 9.29 3.92
N VAL A 153 0.12 8.07 4.40
CA VAL A 153 0.13 6.84 3.58
C VAL A 153 -0.96 6.90 2.51
N ASP A 154 -0.62 6.56 1.26
CA ASP A 154 -1.50 6.68 0.09
C ASP A 154 -2.47 5.51 -0.05
N PHE A 155 -2.05 4.30 0.33
CA PHE A 155 -2.89 3.11 0.33
C PHE A 155 -2.46 2.12 1.41
N MET A 156 -3.36 1.22 1.78
CA MET A 156 -3.09 0.23 2.83
C MET A 156 -3.60 -1.14 2.44
N THR A 157 -2.82 -2.17 2.78
CA THR A 157 -3.29 -3.56 2.72
C THR A 157 -3.88 -3.95 4.06
N ILE A 158 -5.19 -4.24 4.06
CA ILE A 158 -5.94 -4.59 5.27
C ILE A 158 -6.29 -6.09 5.26
N HIS A 159 -5.92 -6.80 6.31
CA HIS A 159 -6.23 -8.22 6.50
C HIS A 159 -7.65 -8.39 7.06
N CYS A 160 -8.66 -8.32 6.21
CA CYS A 160 -10.08 -8.42 6.61
C CYS A 160 -10.78 -9.69 6.11
N GLY A 161 -10.13 -10.52 5.31
CA GLY A 161 -10.70 -11.75 4.75
C GLY A 161 -10.67 -12.97 5.67
N ILE A 162 -9.87 -12.94 6.73
CA ILE A 162 -9.71 -14.07 7.67
C ILE A 162 -10.67 -13.91 8.84
N ASN A 163 -11.61 -14.84 8.97
CA ASN A 163 -12.57 -14.91 10.07
C ASN A 163 -12.75 -16.35 10.55
N LYS A 164 -13.54 -16.54 11.61
CA LYS A 164 -13.77 -17.87 12.21
C LYS A 164 -14.35 -18.89 11.23
N SER A 165 -15.23 -18.47 10.33
CA SER A 165 -15.83 -19.34 9.32
C SER A 165 -14.76 -19.81 8.31
N VAL A 166 -13.96 -18.89 7.79
CA VAL A 166 -12.86 -19.23 6.87
C VAL A 166 -11.84 -20.16 7.52
N THR A 167 -11.48 -19.89 8.80
CA THR A 167 -10.56 -20.76 9.55
C THR A 167 -11.12 -22.17 9.73
N LYS A 168 -12.44 -22.30 9.97
CA LYS A 168 -13.11 -23.58 10.04
C LYS A 168 -13.03 -24.32 8.71
N THR A 169 -13.37 -23.66 7.61
CA THR A 169 -13.30 -24.21 6.25
C THR A 169 -11.88 -24.70 5.91
N PHE A 170 -10.84 -23.95 6.25
CA PHE A 170 -9.46 -24.40 6.03
C PHE A 170 -9.12 -25.68 6.80
N LYS A 171 -9.57 -25.80 8.05
CA LYS A 171 -9.39 -27.03 8.85
C LYS A 171 -10.13 -28.22 8.27
N GLU A 172 -11.35 -28.02 7.79
CA GLU A 172 -12.21 -29.08 7.23
C GLU A 172 -11.72 -29.56 5.85
N THR A 173 -11.22 -28.64 5.02
CA THR A 173 -10.79 -28.95 3.65
C THR A 173 -9.31 -29.29 3.53
N GLY A 174 -8.51 -29.08 4.59
CA GLY A 174 -7.06 -29.25 4.55
C GLY A 174 -6.33 -28.30 3.58
N ARG A 175 -7.01 -27.26 3.11
CA ARG A 175 -6.46 -26.31 2.14
C ARG A 175 -5.42 -25.41 2.80
N LEU A 176 -4.23 -25.35 2.18
CA LEU A 176 -3.16 -24.45 2.62
C LEU A 176 -3.44 -23.02 2.15
N MET A 177 -3.11 -22.03 3.01
CA MET A 177 -3.11 -20.62 2.61
C MET A 177 -1.92 -20.36 1.67
N LEU A 178 -2.21 -19.68 0.56
CA LEU A 178 -1.17 -19.10 -0.29
C LEU A 178 -0.73 -17.78 0.31
N SER A 179 0.57 -17.63 0.56
CA SER A 179 1.15 -16.33 0.88
C SER A 179 1.69 -15.66 -0.39
N LEU A 180 1.87 -14.35 -0.35
CA LEU A 180 2.50 -13.60 -1.45
C LEU A 180 3.90 -14.12 -1.79
N ILE A 181 4.64 -14.64 -0.81
CA ILE A 181 5.95 -15.26 -1.00
C ILE A 181 5.85 -16.48 -1.92
N HIS A 182 4.82 -17.32 -1.76
CA HIS A 182 4.61 -18.49 -2.60
C HIS A 182 4.21 -18.12 -4.04
N ILE A 183 3.61 -16.96 -4.25
CA ILE A 183 3.24 -16.44 -5.57
C ILE A 183 4.46 -15.84 -6.27
N SER A 184 5.35 -15.17 -5.53
CA SER A 184 6.53 -14.50 -6.07
C SER A 184 7.74 -15.42 -6.31
N GLU A 185 7.72 -16.66 -5.81
CA GLU A 185 8.75 -17.66 -6.04
C GLU A 185 8.27 -18.79 -6.98
N PRO A 186 8.25 -18.58 -8.31
CA PRO A 186 7.69 -19.53 -9.26
C PRO A 186 8.49 -20.85 -9.37
N THR A 187 9.69 -20.91 -8.79
CA THR A 187 10.54 -22.10 -8.77
C THR A 187 10.14 -23.12 -7.70
N ARG A 188 9.36 -22.73 -6.69
CA ARG A 188 8.80 -23.68 -5.74
C ARG A 188 7.47 -24.19 -6.27
N ARG A 189 7.40 -25.51 -6.55
CA ARG A 189 6.14 -26.16 -6.87
C ARG A 189 5.16 -25.95 -5.72
N VAL A 190 4.17 -25.12 -5.92
CA VAL A 190 3.01 -25.06 -5.05
C VAL A 190 2.19 -26.30 -5.40
N VAL A 191 2.23 -27.30 -4.52
CA VAL A 191 1.27 -28.40 -4.59
C VAL A 191 -0.04 -27.86 -4.05
N ILE A 192 -0.98 -27.61 -4.97
CA ILE A 192 -2.36 -27.20 -4.66
C ILE A 192 -3.14 -28.43 -4.19
#